data_eb4f89b2ea891f3ca18c4ee6cf3e9448
#
_entry.id   eb4f89b2ea891f3ca18c4ee6cf3e9448
#
_cell.length_a   1.000
_cell.length_b   1.000
_cell.length_c   1.000
_cell.angle_alpha   90.00
_cell.angle_beta   90.00
_cell.angle_gamma   90.00
#
_symmetry.space_group_name_H-M   'P 1'
#
loop_
_entity.id
_entity.type
_entity.pdbx_description
1 polymer ?
#
loop_
_entity_poly.entity_id
_entity_poly.type
_entity_poly.pdbx_seq_one_letter_code
_entity_poly.pdbx_strand_id
1 'polypeptide(L)'
;MKIRIKEYWNKLKVKYENKYKENIFKNYEQTVPVFEEFRNFLNELLNKYPTNVDIICILASVELELGYQETAIKLLEDFTLKYKDVISNIDKARIYTNLGFYYEADKKQDEYLLEAEKLNSPFVETYKGLALTYFSNYEYNKATENLYKSLKYFEKSLKITNDYEIYFGYAVCLFETKQYQKAKEIFEELLLEYPNRMRLLLSISYCEAYLGNKEKAIHYLKQVKVDQDKNYYLATDDIGEFEVFEVYYFLEEYDLFLEKCEKVIESFYFADWDHYFYTLWLKNESEKFNKYIDKYKNEMLEAIKEAKIDDDFSDEEERQDYIKSYKEDLEKLITMSNKIQNGNYKPKIELKLYPEYECFLIDCIRHNF
;
A
#
# COMPACT_ATOMS: atom_id res chain seq x y z
N MET A 1 -4.45 20.46 -26.83
CA MET A 1 -4.29 21.26 -25.60
C MET A 1 -3.24 20.65 -24.68
N LYS A 2 -3.30 19.36 -24.41
CA LYS A 2 -2.37 18.62 -23.51
C LYS A 2 -0.90 18.91 -23.82
N ILE A 3 -0.47 18.91 -25.09
CA ILE A 3 0.91 19.20 -25.51
C ILE A 3 1.37 20.59 -25.01
N ARG A 4 0.55 21.63 -25.20
CA ARG A 4 0.86 23.00 -24.76
C ARG A 4 1.01 23.10 -23.23
N ILE A 5 0.15 22.38 -22.50
CA ILE A 5 0.19 22.36 -21.04
C ILE A 5 1.48 21.66 -20.57
N LYS A 6 1.83 20.52 -21.19
CA LYS A 6 3.04 19.77 -20.90
C LYS A 6 4.33 20.55 -21.19
N GLU A 7 4.35 21.30 -22.31
CA GLU A 7 5.48 22.17 -22.63
C GLU A 7 5.67 23.29 -21.57
N TYR A 8 4.57 23.88 -21.10
CA TYR A 8 4.65 24.90 -20.05
C TYR A 8 5.12 24.28 -18.73
N TRP A 9 4.56 23.15 -18.34
CA TRP A 9 4.98 22.41 -17.15
C TRP A 9 6.47 22.09 -17.17
N ASN A 10 6.99 21.54 -18.26
CA ASN A 10 8.41 21.22 -18.39
C ASN A 10 9.31 22.45 -18.23
N LYS A 11 8.92 23.60 -18.83
CA LYS A 11 9.66 24.86 -18.64
C LYS A 11 9.64 25.30 -17.18
N LEU A 12 8.50 25.18 -16.52
CA LEU A 12 8.33 25.56 -15.13
C LEU A 12 9.17 24.67 -14.21
N LYS A 13 9.11 23.34 -14.42
CA LYS A 13 9.93 22.36 -13.70
C LYS A 13 11.41 22.71 -13.81
N VAL A 14 11.94 22.88 -15.02
CA VAL A 14 13.35 23.24 -15.24
C VAL A 14 13.72 24.58 -14.57
N LYS A 15 12.84 25.57 -14.61
CA LYS A 15 13.04 26.88 -13.95
C LYS A 15 13.27 26.70 -12.44
N TYR A 16 12.43 25.92 -11.78
CA TYR A 16 12.48 25.75 -10.34
C TYR A 16 13.56 24.74 -9.89
N GLU A 17 13.80 23.68 -10.64
CA GLU A 17 14.94 22.77 -10.38
C GLU A 17 16.28 23.50 -10.48
N ASN A 18 16.42 24.42 -11.44
CA ASN A 18 17.61 25.28 -11.53
C ASN A 18 17.72 26.26 -10.35
N LYS A 19 16.59 26.77 -9.84
CA LYS A 19 16.55 27.67 -8.68
C LYS A 19 16.94 26.93 -7.39
N TYR A 20 16.38 25.74 -7.15
CA TYR A 20 16.57 25.00 -5.91
C TYR A 20 17.77 24.04 -5.95
N LYS A 21 18.31 23.74 -7.13
CA LYS A 21 19.40 22.77 -7.38
C LYS A 21 19.05 21.32 -6.99
N GLU A 22 17.77 21.00 -6.95
CA GLU A 22 17.24 19.67 -6.65
C GLU A 22 15.91 19.45 -7.37
N ASN A 23 15.44 18.20 -7.35
CA ASN A 23 14.13 17.84 -7.89
C ASN A 23 13.01 18.53 -7.09
N ILE A 24 12.05 19.14 -7.80
CA ILE A 24 10.95 19.90 -7.19
C ILE A 24 10.06 19.08 -6.27
N PHE A 25 10.02 17.77 -6.41
CA PHE A 25 9.20 16.89 -5.58
C PHE A 25 9.86 16.41 -4.28
N LYS A 26 11.11 16.80 -4.02
CA LYS A 26 11.83 16.38 -2.80
C LYS A 26 11.36 17.10 -1.54
N ASN A 27 10.91 18.34 -1.66
CA ASN A 27 10.53 19.19 -0.53
C ASN A 27 9.21 19.90 -0.83
N TYR A 28 8.20 19.62 0.00
CA TYR A 28 6.86 20.19 -0.18
C TYR A 28 6.85 21.72 -0.22
N GLU A 29 7.61 22.40 0.66
CA GLU A 29 7.66 23.86 0.69
C GLU A 29 8.21 24.46 -0.61
N GLN A 30 9.12 23.76 -1.30
CA GLN A 30 9.65 24.16 -2.60
C GLN A 30 8.70 23.81 -3.74
N THR A 31 7.89 22.79 -3.56
CA THR A 31 6.91 22.30 -4.53
C THR A 31 5.72 23.26 -4.65
N VAL A 32 5.23 23.81 -3.54
CA VAL A 32 4.04 24.66 -3.49
C VAL A 32 4.11 25.86 -4.47
N PRO A 33 5.18 26.70 -4.52
CA PRO A 33 5.24 27.83 -5.46
C PRO A 33 5.20 27.40 -6.92
N VAL A 34 5.72 26.20 -7.25
CA VAL A 34 5.69 25.65 -8.62
C VAL A 34 4.26 25.34 -9.02
N PHE A 35 3.53 24.65 -8.15
CA PHE A 35 2.13 24.30 -8.42
C PHE A 35 1.21 25.51 -8.40
N GLU A 36 1.46 26.51 -7.57
CA GLU A 36 0.69 27.75 -7.60
C GLU A 36 0.86 28.50 -8.92
N GLU A 37 2.09 28.66 -9.45
CA GLU A 37 2.34 29.26 -10.75
C GLU A 37 1.67 28.45 -11.88
N PHE A 38 1.71 27.15 -11.80
CA PHE A 38 1.06 26.26 -12.77
C PHE A 38 -0.47 26.32 -12.69
N ARG A 39 -1.05 26.36 -11.50
CA ARG A 39 -2.47 26.57 -11.26
C ARG A 39 -2.98 27.87 -11.91
N ASN A 40 -2.26 28.96 -11.73
CA ASN A 40 -2.61 30.24 -12.34
C ASN A 40 -2.65 30.17 -13.87
N PHE A 41 -1.64 29.55 -14.49
CA PHE A 41 -1.61 29.31 -15.93
C PHE A 41 -2.80 28.46 -16.41
N LEU A 42 -3.14 27.37 -15.68
CA LEU A 42 -4.28 26.53 -16.02
C LEU A 42 -5.62 27.24 -15.89
N ASN A 43 -5.79 28.08 -14.88
CA ASN A 43 -6.98 28.94 -14.72
C ASN A 43 -7.14 29.92 -15.85
N GLU A 44 -6.07 30.57 -16.30
CA GLU A 44 -6.11 31.46 -17.49
C GLU A 44 -6.52 30.69 -18.76
N LEU A 45 -6.01 29.45 -18.91
CA LEU A 45 -6.41 28.57 -20.03
C LEU A 45 -7.88 28.18 -19.94
N LEU A 46 -8.36 27.80 -18.74
CA LEU A 46 -9.74 27.37 -18.52
C LEU A 46 -10.73 28.48 -18.83
N ASN A 47 -10.39 29.74 -18.49
CA ASN A 47 -11.20 30.92 -18.86
C ASN A 47 -11.35 31.08 -20.39
N LYS A 48 -10.31 30.74 -21.17
CA LYS A 48 -10.36 30.79 -22.64
C LYS A 48 -11.02 29.57 -23.27
N TYR A 49 -10.92 28.40 -22.63
CA TYR A 49 -11.37 27.12 -23.14
C TYR A 49 -12.18 26.40 -22.09
N PRO A 50 -13.37 26.90 -21.69
CA PRO A 50 -14.09 26.47 -20.50
C PRO A 50 -14.66 25.04 -20.57
N THR A 51 -14.66 24.41 -21.75
CA THR A 51 -15.13 23.04 -21.95
C THR A 51 -13.99 22.03 -22.14
N ASN A 52 -12.73 22.46 -21.96
CA ASN A 52 -11.59 21.61 -22.27
C ASN A 52 -11.25 20.67 -21.12
N VAL A 53 -11.40 19.37 -21.34
CA VAL A 53 -11.21 18.33 -20.32
C VAL A 53 -9.74 18.16 -19.92
N ASP A 54 -8.77 18.37 -20.83
CA ASP A 54 -7.35 18.33 -20.46
C ASP A 54 -7.02 19.35 -19.36
N ILE A 55 -7.57 20.57 -19.51
CA ILE A 55 -7.27 21.66 -18.56
C ILE A 55 -7.87 21.35 -17.19
N ILE A 56 -9.15 20.93 -17.14
CA ILE A 56 -9.83 20.71 -15.86
C ILE A 56 -9.27 19.52 -15.10
N CYS A 57 -8.95 18.41 -15.78
CA CYS A 57 -8.36 17.24 -15.14
C CYS A 57 -6.96 17.51 -14.58
N ILE A 58 -6.12 18.25 -15.33
CA ILE A 58 -4.78 18.61 -14.86
C ILE A 58 -4.87 19.64 -13.72
N LEU A 59 -5.81 20.60 -13.80
CA LEU A 59 -6.04 21.56 -12.71
C LEU A 59 -6.46 20.84 -11.42
N ALA A 60 -7.35 19.85 -11.50
CA ALA A 60 -7.74 19.04 -10.36
C ALA A 60 -6.54 18.26 -9.77
N SER A 61 -5.64 17.73 -10.62
CA SER A 61 -4.40 17.08 -10.15
C SER A 61 -3.47 18.07 -9.45
N VAL A 62 -3.40 19.31 -9.92
CA VAL A 62 -2.62 20.38 -9.26
C VAL A 62 -3.23 20.76 -7.90
N GLU A 63 -4.55 20.87 -7.81
CA GLU A 63 -5.22 21.13 -6.52
C GLU A 63 -4.95 20.03 -5.50
N LEU A 64 -4.92 18.75 -5.93
CA LEU A 64 -4.55 17.63 -5.08
C LEU A 64 -3.11 17.79 -4.54
N GLU A 65 -2.16 18.12 -5.42
CA GLU A 65 -0.75 18.31 -5.03
C GLU A 65 -0.55 19.48 -4.05
N LEU A 66 -1.45 20.47 -4.09
CA LEU A 66 -1.50 21.58 -3.13
C LEU A 66 -2.23 21.23 -1.82
N GLY A 67 -2.74 19.99 -1.67
CA GLY A 67 -3.48 19.55 -0.50
C GLY A 67 -4.97 19.91 -0.50
N TYR A 68 -5.52 20.36 -1.63
CA TYR A 68 -6.92 20.81 -1.75
C TYR A 68 -7.79 19.75 -2.43
N GLN A 69 -7.82 18.53 -1.88
CA GLN A 69 -8.57 17.39 -2.44
C GLN A 69 -10.06 17.71 -2.66
N GLU A 70 -10.74 18.33 -1.69
CA GLU A 70 -12.15 18.73 -1.83
C GLU A 70 -12.38 19.70 -2.99
N THR A 71 -11.43 20.61 -3.23
CA THR A 71 -11.47 21.54 -4.37
C THR A 71 -11.31 20.79 -5.69
N ALA A 72 -10.40 19.83 -5.77
CA ALA A 72 -10.20 18.97 -6.94
C ALA A 72 -11.48 18.19 -7.29
N ILE A 73 -12.11 17.56 -6.30
CA ILE A 73 -13.38 16.84 -6.46
C ILE A 73 -14.45 17.78 -7.00
N LYS A 74 -14.69 18.91 -6.32
CA LYS A 74 -15.72 19.87 -6.70
C LYS A 74 -15.52 20.43 -8.11
N LEU A 75 -14.28 20.71 -8.49
CA LEU A 75 -13.96 21.16 -9.85
C LEU A 75 -14.43 20.17 -10.91
N LEU A 76 -14.18 18.87 -10.72
CA LEU A 76 -14.56 17.84 -11.67
C LEU A 76 -16.06 17.54 -11.66
N GLU A 77 -16.69 17.52 -10.49
CA GLU A 77 -18.15 17.32 -10.36
C GLU A 77 -18.94 18.48 -11.01
N ASP A 78 -18.59 19.74 -10.67
CA ASP A 78 -19.25 20.94 -11.23
C ASP A 78 -19.05 21.03 -12.75
N PHE A 79 -17.84 20.73 -13.23
CA PHE A 79 -17.53 20.69 -14.65
C PHE A 79 -18.38 19.64 -15.38
N THR A 80 -18.44 18.43 -14.83
CA THR A 80 -19.22 17.33 -15.43
C THR A 80 -20.69 17.65 -15.46
N LEU A 81 -21.23 18.21 -14.37
CA LEU A 81 -22.63 18.62 -14.31
C LEU A 81 -22.96 19.71 -15.34
N LYS A 82 -22.09 20.71 -15.44
CA LYS A 82 -22.28 21.86 -16.33
C LYS A 82 -22.18 21.51 -17.81
N TYR A 83 -21.27 20.59 -18.16
CA TYR A 83 -20.94 20.30 -19.56
C TYR A 83 -21.31 18.86 -19.99
N LYS A 84 -22.20 18.18 -19.24
CA LYS A 84 -22.60 16.78 -19.47
C LYS A 84 -23.06 16.47 -20.90
N ASP A 85 -23.67 17.43 -21.59
CA ASP A 85 -24.19 17.27 -22.94
C ASP A 85 -23.19 17.67 -24.04
N VAL A 86 -22.03 18.20 -23.64
CA VAL A 86 -20.98 18.73 -24.55
C VAL A 86 -19.79 17.79 -24.61
N ILE A 87 -19.38 17.23 -23.46
CA ILE A 87 -18.21 16.34 -23.35
C ILE A 87 -18.53 14.92 -23.83
N SER A 88 -17.54 14.28 -24.45
CA SER A 88 -17.67 12.91 -24.96
C SER A 88 -17.77 11.88 -23.83
N ASN A 89 -18.24 10.67 -24.15
CA ASN A 89 -18.24 9.56 -23.19
C ASN A 89 -16.84 9.17 -22.73
N ILE A 90 -15.83 9.31 -23.60
CA ILE A 90 -14.41 9.06 -23.24
C ILE A 90 -13.96 10.09 -22.21
N ASP A 91 -14.30 11.37 -22.41
CA ASP A 91 -13.95 12.44 -21.47
C ASP A 91 -14.68 12.25 -20.12
N LYS A 92 -15.93 11.84 -20.14
CA LYS A 92 -16.68 11.50 -18.91
C LYS A 92 -16.01 10.34 -18.17
N ALA A 93 -15.64 9.26 -18.89
CA ALA A 93 -14.95 8.13 -18.30
C ALA A 93 -13.62 8.54 -17.67
N ARG A 94 -12.85 9.43 -18.32
CA ARG A 94 -11.61 10.01 -17.77
C ARG A 94 -11.87 10.77 -16.47
N ILE A 95 -12.86 11.68 -16.46
CA ILE A 95 -13.22 12.45 -15.27
C ILE A 95 -13.69 11.51 -14.15
N TYR A 96 -14.51 10.53 -14.44
CA TYR A 96 -15.02 9.58 -13.44
C TYR A 96 -13.90 8.70 -12.87
N THR A 97 -12.92 8.29 -13.68
CA THR A 97 -11.74 7.57 -13.17
C THR A 97 -10.94 8.44 -12.21
N ASN A 98 -10.70 9.71 -12.56
CA ASN A 98 -10.00 10.64 -11.68
C ASN A 98 -10.79 10.92 -10.38
N LEU A 99 -12.13 11.06 -10.46
CA LEU A 99 -12.99 11.19 -9.28
C LEU A 99 -12.93 9.95 -8.41
N GLY A 100 -12.94 8.74 -9.00
CA GLY A 100 -12.75 7.51 -8.27
C GLY A 100 -11.44 7.47 -7.49
N PHE A 101 -10.35 8.01 -8.04
CA PHE A 101 -9.09 8.16 -7.31
C PHE A 101 -9.22 9.14 -6.12
N TYR A 102 -9.84 10.31 -6.34
CA TYR A 102 -9.96 11.32 -5.28
C TYR A 102 -10.89 10.91 -4.14
N TYR A 103 -11.82 9.99 -4.37
CA TYR A 103 -12.69 9.42 -3.35
C TYR A 103 -12.12 8.12 -2.73
N GLU A 104 -10.80 7.94 -2.71
CA GLU A 104 -10.17 6.75 -2.11
C GLU A 104 -10.74 6.45 -0.72
N ALA A 105 -11.06 5.17 -0.48
CA ALA A 105 -11.70 4.65 0.73
C ALA A 105 -13.15 5.14 1.01
N ASP A 106 -13.78 5.89 0.10
CA ASP A 106 -15.20 6.26 0.17
C ASP A 106 -16.04 5.37 -0.77
N LYS A 107 -17.31 5.15 -0.45
CA LYS A 107 -18.26 4.42 -1.33
C LYS A 107 -18.37 5.00 -2.74
N LYS A 108 -18.17 6.31 -2.89
CA LYS A 108 -18.18 6.99 -4.18
C LYS A 108 -17.02 6.57 -5.09
N GLN A 109 -15.92 6.04 -4.54
CA GLN A 109 -14.85 5.48 -5.34
C GLN A 109 -15.38 4.42 -6.32
N ASP A 110 -16.07 3.41 -5.79
CA ASP A 110 -16.65 2.33 -6.58
C ASP A 110 -17.67 2.86 -7.60
N GLU A 111 -18.55 3.78 -7.16
CA GLU A 111 -19.60 4.36 -8.01
C GLU A 111 -19.01 5.04 -9.24
N TYR A 112 -18.02 5.91 -9.07
CA TYR A 112 -17.38 6.62 -10.19
C TYR A 112 -16.60 5.70 -11.12
N LEU A 113 -15.85 4.75 -10.58
CA LEU A 113 -15.09 3.79 -11.40
C LEU A 113 -16.04 2.88 -12.21
N LEU A 114 -17.15 2.44 -11.62
CA LEU A 114 -18.16 1.65 -12.33
C LEU A 114 -18.90 2.49 -13.39
N GLU A 115 -19.17 3.77 -13.15
CA GLU A 115 -19.71 4.66 -14.17
C GLU A 115 -18.73 4.84 -15.34
N ALA A 116 -17.43 4.97 -15.06
CA ALA A 116 -16.39 5.01 -16.11
C ALA A 116 -16.37 3.69 -16.92
N GLU A 117 -16.48 2.53 -16.26
CA GLU A 117 -16.57 1.23 -16.93
C GLU A 117 -17.81 1.13 -17.85
N LYS A 118 -19.01 1.57 -17.38
CA LYS A 118 -20.25 1.58 -18.16
C LYS A 118 -20.13 2.41 -19.44
N LEU A 119 -19.29 3.43 -19.42
CA LEU A 119 -18.97 4.25 -20.60
C LEU A 119 -17.94 3.59 -21.53
N ASN A 120 -17.55 2.33 -21.27
CA ASN A 120 -16.48 1.62 -21.97
C ASN A 120 -15.15 2.38 -21.95
N SER A 121 -14.71 2.77 -20.77
CA SER A 121 -13.44 3.48 -20.56
C SER A 121 -12.29 2.82 -21.34
N PRO A 122 -11.53 3.57 -22.15
CA PRO A 122 -10.32 3.05 -22.79
C PRO A 122 -9.10 3.12 -21.88
N PHE A 123 -9.24 3.68 -20.68
CA PHE A 123 -8.13 3.93 -19.78
C PHE A 123 -7.86 2.73 -18.88
N VAL A 124 -6.61 2.29 -18.84
CA VAL A 124 -6.17 1.19 -17.96
C VAL A 124 -6.38 1.53 -16.50
N GLU A 125 -6.21 2.80 -16.13
CA GLU A 125 -6.38 3.32 -14.77
C GLU A 125 -7.77 3.04 -14.20
N THR A 126 -8.82 3.05 -15.05
CA THR A 126 -10.18 2.68 -14.63
C THR A 126 -10.22 1.24 -14.11
N TYR A 127 -9.65 0.30 -14.84
CA TYR A 127 -9.68 -1.12 -14.50
C TYR A 127 -8.68 -1.46 -13.41
N LYS A 128 -7.52 -0.80 -13.39
CA LYS A 128 -6.55 -0.87 -12.29
C LYS A 128 -7.20 -0.37 -10.99
N GLY A 129 -7.88 0.79 -11.01
CA GLY A 129 -8.60 1.31 -9.86
C GLY A 129 -9.66 0.34 -9.35
N LEU A 130 -10.51 -0.22 -10.23
CA LEU A 130 -11.49 -1.24 -9.84
C LEU A 130 -10.84 -2.50 -9.25
N ALA A 131 -9.72 -2.96 -9.83
CA ALA A 131 -9.01 -4.12 -9.32
C ALA A 131 -8.51 -3.88 -7.89
N LEU A 132 -7.86 -2.74 -7.65
CA LEU A 132 -7.33 -2.37 -6.33
C LEU A 132 -8.45 -2.18 -5.31
N THR A 133 -9.54 -1.51 -5.68
CA THR A 133 -10.69 -1.32 -4.80
C THR A 133 -11.33 -2.64 -4.38
N TYR A 134 -11.53 -3.57 -5.32
CA TYR A 134 -12.06 -4.89 -4.98
C TYR A 134 -11.08 -5.73 -4.16
N PHE A 135 -9.77 -5.57 -4.36
CA PHE A 135 -8.78 -6.21 -3.50
C PHE A 135 -8.84 -5.66 -2.07
N SER A 136 -8.90 -4.36 -1.91
CA SER A 136 -9.06 -3.70 -0.60
C SER A 136 -10.34 -4.15 0.10
N ASN A 137 -11.46 -4.21 -0.61
CA ASN A 137 -12.72 -4.73 -0.09
C ASN A 137 -12.62 -6.20 0.34
N TYR A 138 -11.85 -7.03 -0.38
CA TYR A 138 -11.54 -8.41 0.04
C TYR A 138 -10.74 -8.42 1.34
N GLU A 139 -9.71 -7.59 1.45
CA GLU A 139 -8.90 -7.52 2.67
C GLU A 139 -9.74 -7.09 3.89
N TYR A 140 -10.66 -6.15 3.71
CA TYR A 140 -11.51 -5.66 4.78
C TYR A 140 -12.53 -6.70 5.25
N ASN A 141 -13.27 -7.34 4.35
CA ASN A 141 -14.42 -8.20 4.69
C ASN A 141 -14.19 -9.69 4.44
N LYS A 142 -13.04 -10.07 3.86
CA LYS A 142 -12.65 -11.43 3.46
C LYS A 142 -13.65 -12.12 2.51
N ALA A 143 -14.47 -11.34 1.82
CA ALA A 143 -15.42 -11.87 0.85
C ALA A 143 -14.69 -12.29 -0.44
N THR A 144 -14.56 -13.58 -0.67
CA THR A 144 -13.85 -14.18 -1.82
C THR A 144 -14.38 -13.68 -3.17
N GLU A 145 -15.65 -13.28 -3.25
CA GLU A 145 -16.24 -12.68 -4.46
C GLU A 145 -15.49 -11.42 -4.89
N ASN A 146 -15.07 -10.57 -3.92
CA ASN A 146 -14.30 -9.36 -4.21
C ASN A 146 -12.92 -9.69 -4.79
N LEU A 147 -12.27 -10.74 -4.29
CA LEU A 147 -10.99 -11.20 -4.83
C LEU A 147 -11.12 -11.67 -6.29
N TYR A 148 -12.19 -12.40 -6.63
CA TYR A 148 -12.44 -12.79 -8.03
C TYR A 148 -12.78 -11.60 -8.92
N LYS A 149 -13.46 -10.57 -8.40
CA LYS A 149 -13.69 -9.32 -9.14
C LYS A 149 -12.37 -8.59 -9.38
N SER A 150 -11.52 -8.49 -8.37
CA SER A 150 -10.17 -7.92 -8.50
C SER A 150 -9.38 -8.62 -9.60
N LEU A 151 -9.29 -9.95 -9.53
CA LEU A 151 -8.63 -10.77 -10.55
C LEU A 151 -9.14 -10.46 -11.98
N LYS A 152 -10.46 -10.42 -12.15
CA LYS A 152 -11.09 -10.10 -13.44
C LYS A 152 -10.72 -8.70 -13.96
N TYR A 153 -10.60 -7.71 -13.08
CA TYR A 153 -10.26 -6.35 -13.49
C TYR A 153 -8.76 -6.22 -13.79
N PHE A 154 -7.88 -6.92 -13.10
CA PHE A 154 -6.49 -7.05 -13.53
C PHE A 154 -6.36 -7.74 -14.89
N GLU A 155 -7.15 -8.80 -15.17
CA GLU A 155 -7.21 -9.41 -16.50
C GLU A 155 -7.68 -8.43 -17.59
N LYS A 156 -8.61 -7.53 -17.28
CA LYS A 156 -9.01 -6.46 -18.22
C LYS A 156 -7.89 -5.46 -18.44
N SER A 157 -7.17 -5.07 -17.39
CA SER A 157 -6.03 -4.17 -17.48
C SER A 157 -4.91 -4.75 -18.35
N LEU A 158 -4.61 -6.04 -18.21
CA LEU A 158 -3.61 -6.76 -18.99
C LEU A 158 -3.91 -6.82 -20.51
N LYS A 159 -5.18 -6.63 -20.92
CA LYS A 159 -5.53 -6.50 -22.34
C LYS A 159 -5.16 -5.14 -22.92
N ILE A 160 -4.86 -4.16 -22.08
CA ILE A 160 -4.49 -2.79 -22.46
C ILE A 160 -2.98 -2.59 -22.35
N THR A 161 -2.39 -3.02 -21.26
CA THR A 161 -0.95 -2.94 -20.99
C THR A 161 -0.50 -4.07 -20.07
N ASN A 162 0.78 -4.42 -20.13
CA ASN A 162 1.43 -5.39 -19.25
C ASN A 162 2.45 -4.73 -18.33
N ASP A 163 2.18 -3.50 -17.88
CA ASP A 163 3.04 -2.81 -16.91
C ASP A 163 3.23 -3.62 -15.63
N TYR A 164 4.38 -3.44 -15.00
CA TYR A 164 4.78 -4.18 -13.79
C TYR A 164 3.67 -4.25 -12.73
N GLU A 165 3.09 -3.10 -12.33
CA GLU A 165 2.08 -3.03 -11.27
C GLU A 165 0.85 -3.88 -11.57
N ILE A 166 0.41 -3.89 -12.84
CA ILE A 166 -0.78 -4.63 -13.27
C ILE A 166 -0.47 -6.13 -13.29
N TYR A 167 0.70 -6.51 -13.82
CA TYR A 167 1.07 -7.92 -13.93
C TYR A 167 1.39 -8.50 -12.55
N PHE A 168 2.05 -7.73 -11.68
CA PHE A 168 2.28 -8.09 -10.29
C PHE A 168 0.96 -8.22 -9.52
N GLY A 169 0.05 -7.23 -9.61
CA GLY A 169 -1.26 -7.28 -8.96
C GLY A 169 -2.12 -8.47 -9.41
N TYR A 170 -2.05 -8.83 -10.69
CA TYR A 170 -2.70 -10.04 -11.21
C TYR A 170 -2.12 -11.31 -10.56
N ALA A 171 -0.79 -11.42 -10.46
CA ALA A 171 -0.13 -12.54 -9.81
C ALA A 171 -0.46 -12.63 -8.31
N VAL A 172 -0.58 -11.49 -7.63
CA VAL A 172 -1.05 -11.44 -6.23
C VAL A 172 -2.46 -12.00 -6.10
N CYS A 173 -3.39 -11.62 -6.98
CA CYS A 173 -4.74 -12.19 -6.96
C CYS A 173 -4.75 -13.70 -7.24
N LEU A 174 -3.88 -14.19 -8.10
CA LEU A 174 -3.70 -15.63 -8.32
C LEU A 174 -3.17 -16.33 -7.05
N PHE A 175 -2.22 -15.71 -6.36
CA PHE A 175 -1.68 -16.22 -5.10
C PHE A 175 -2.79 -16.29 -4.02
N GLU A 176 -3.54 -15.22 -3.81
CA GLU A 176 -4.62 -15.17 -2.83
C GLU A 176 -5.79 -16.13 -3.19
N THR A 177 -6.00 -16.42 -4.49
CA THR A 177 -6.93 -17.47 -4.93
C THR A 177 -6.31 -18.87 -4.91
N LYS A 178 -5.15 -19.04 -4.27
CA LYS A 178 -4.41 -20.32 -4.10
C LYS A 178 -3.93 -20.95 -5.40
N GLN A 179 -3.82 -20.19 -6.48
CA GLN A 179 -3.25 -20.63 -7.75
C GLN A 179 -1.71 -20.40 -7.74
N TYR A 180 -1.04 -20.90 -6.69
CA TYR A 180 0.37 -20.62 -6.38
C TYR A 180 1.34 -20.90 -7.52
N GLN A 181 1.11 -21.99 -8.29
CA GLN A 181 1.99 -22.31 -9.41
C GLN A 181 1.92 -21.24 -10.51
N LYS A 182 0.72 -20.77 -10.85
CA LYS A 182 0.56 -19.72 -11.88
C LYS A 182 1.09 -18.37 -11.39
N ALA A 183 0.83 -18.02 -10.12
CA ALA A 183 1.38 -16.81 -9.52
C ALA A 183 2.90 -16.81 -9.58
N LYS A 184 3.52 -17.95 -9.21
CA LYS A 184 4.96 -18.13 -9.26
C LYS A 184 5.54 -17.91 -10.67
N GLU A 185 4.93 -18.52 -11.68
CA GLU A 185 5.37 -18.37 -13.07
C GLU A 185 5.43 -16.90 -13.49
N ILE A 186 4.43 -16.11 -13.12
CA ILE A 186 4.41 -14.67 -13.42
C ILE A 186 5.47 -13.92 -12.61
N PHE A 187 5.64 -14.22 -11.32
CA PHE A 187 6.70 -13.59 -10.53
C PHE A 187 8.10 -13.93 -11.05
N GLU A 188 8.31 -15.16 -11.55
CA GLU A 188 9.57 -15.56 -12.20
C GLU A 188 9.78 -14.81 -13.52
N GLU A 189 8.74 -14.60 -14.34
CA GLU A 189 8.81 -13.79 -15.56
C GLU A 189 9.18 -12.33 -15.22
N LEU A 190 8.50 -11.73 -14.24
CA LEU A 190 8.82 -10.38 -13.77
C LEU A 190 10.25 -10.29 -13.21
N LEU A 191 10.74 -11.32 -12.54
CA LEU A 191 12.10 -11.33 -11.98
C LEU A 191 13.18 -11.33 -13.08
N LEU A 192 12.89 -11.87 -14.28
CA LEU A 192 13.79 -11.77 -15.42
C LEU A 192 13.93 -10.33 -15.92
N GLU A 193 12.85 -9.55 -15.85
CA GLU A 193 12.84 -8.14 -16.25
C GLU A 193 13.36 -7.21 -15.13
N TYR A 194 13.09 -7.57 -13.87
CA TYR A 194 13.46 -6.81 -12.67
C TYR A 194 14.32 -7.64 -11.70
N PRO A 195 15.55 -8.02 -12.09
CA PRO A 195 16.33 -9.08 -11.41
C PRO A 195 16.77 -8.74 -9.97
N ASN A 196 16.70 -7.47 -9.58
CA ASN A 196 17.09 -7.03 -8.24
C ASN A 196 15.89 -6.65 -7.37
N ARG A 197 14.68 -7.00 -7.79
CA ARG A 197 13.47 -6.68 -7.06
C ARG A 197 13.25 -7.67 -5.92
N MET A 198 13.45 -7.21 -4.68
CA MET A 198 13.35 -8.07 -3.50
C MET A 198 11.94 -8.59 -3.27
N ARG A 199 10.92 -7.77 -3.58
CA ARG A 199 9.51 -8.16 -3.48
C ARG A 199 9.18 -9.39 -4.34
N LEU A 200 9.75 -9.50 -5.54
CA LEU A 200 9.57 -10.68 -6.41
C LEU A 200 10.21 -11.94 -5.81
N LEU A 201 11.43 -11.82 -5.25
CA LEU A 201 12.10 -12.94 -4.58
C LEU A 201 11.29 -13.45 -3.38
N LEU A 202 10.74 -12.53 -2.59
CA LEU A 202 9.87 -12.87 -1.46
C LEU A 202 8.58 -13.54 -1.95
N SER A 203 7.92 -12.98 -2.97
CA SER A 203 6.69 -13.53 -3.54
C SER A 203 6.88 -14.94 -4.10
N ILE A 204 8.00 -15.20 -4.78
CA ILE A 204 8.35 -16.55 -5.25
C ILE A 204 8.59 -17.49 -4.06
N SER A 205 9.29 -17.02 -3.02
CA SER A 205 9.49 -17.79 -1.78
C SER A 205 8.16 -18.20 -1.15
N TYR A 206 7.18 -17.29 -1.08
CA TYR A 206 5.83 -17.58 -0.58
C TYR A 206 5.12 -18.64 -1.43
N CYS A 207 5.18 -18.52 -2.74
CA CYS A 207 4.61 -19.52 -3.65
C CYS A 207 5.23 -20.89 -3.44
N GLU A 208 6.58 -20.99 -3.37
CA GLU A 208 7.29 -22.23 -3.15
C GLU A 208 6.98 -22.85 -1.77
N ALA A 209 6.79 -22.01 -0.75
CA ALA A 209 6.38 -22.46 0.59
C ALA A 209 5.00 -23.12 0.55
N TYR A 210 4.00 -22.51 -0.08
CA TYR A 210 2.67 -23.10 -0.22
C TYR A 210 2.62 -24.31 -1.16
N LEU A 211 3.55 -24.41 -2.12
CA LEU A 211 3.71 -25.59 -2.98
C LEU A 211 4.44 -26.75 -2.27
N GLY A 212 4.91 -26.55 -1.04
CA GLY A 212 5.62 -27.56 -0.25
C GLY A 212 7.10 -27.73 -0.66
N ASN A 213 7.65 -26.82 -1.46
CA ASN A 213 9.03 -26.86 -1.93
C ASN A 213 9.96 -26.10 -0.98
N LYS A 214 10.10 -26.60 0.25
CA LYS A 214 10.80 -25.93 1.36
C LYS A 214 12.21 -25.44 1.01
N GLU A 215 13.04 -26.28 0.39
CA GLU A 215 14.41 -25.90 0.04
C GLU A 215 14.46 -24.74 -0.97
N LYS A 216 13.52 -24.73 -1.93
CA LYS A 216 13.43 -23.63 -2.92
C LYS A 216 12.94 -22.34 -2.26
N ALA A 217 11.92 -22.42 -1.39
CA ALA A 217 11.45 -21.27 -0.64
C ALA A 217 12.59 -20.62 0.15
N ILE A 218 13.36 -21.41 0.90
CA ILE A 218 14.53 -20.93 1.64
C ILE A 218 15.61 -20.39 0.70
N HIS A 219 15.81 -20.99 -0.46
CA HIS A 219 16.79 -20.52 -1.44
C HIS A 219 16.48 -19.10 -1.93
N TYR A 220 15.22 -18.83 -2.30
CA TYR A 220 14.79 -17.48 -2.69
C TYR A 220 14.85 -16.50 -1.50
N LEU A 221 14.36 -16.93 -0.33
CA LEU A 221 14.34 -16.11 0.87
C LEU A 221 15.75 -15.64 1.30
N LYS A 222 16.77 -16.46 1.14
CA LYS A 222 18.18 -16.10 1.45
C LYS A 222 18.74 -15.01 0.54
N GLN A 223 18.12 -14.75 -0.61
CA GLN A 223 18.52 -13.69 -1.54
C GLN A 223 17.82 -12.37 -1.22
N VAL A 224 16.72 -12.41 -0.46
CA VAL A 224 16.00 -11.21 -0.03
C VAL A 224 16.87 -10.38 0.91
N LYS A 225 16.97 -9.10 0.61
CA LYS A 225 17.63 -8.09 1.43
C LYS A 225 16.58 -7.09 1.89
N VAL A 226 16.40 -7.01 3.19
CA VAL A 226 15.48 -6.07 3.81
C VAL A 226 15.88 -4.63 3.46
N ASP A 227 14.92 -3.77 3.22
CA ASP A 227 15.10 -2.34 2.89
C ASP A 227 16.02 -2.04 1.69
N GLN A 228 16.13 -2.96 0.71
CA GLN A 228 17.03 -2.80 -0.44
C GLN A 228 16.34 -2.42 -1.76
N ASP A 229 15.00 -2.38 -1.81
CA ASP A 229 14.26 -2.04 -3.03
C ASP A 229 14.18 -0.53 -3.33
N LYS A 230 15.10 0.26 -2.75
CA LYS A 230 15.17 1.73 -2.88
C LYS A 230 15.44 2.27 -4.29
N ASN A 231 15.81 1.40 -5.21
CA ASN A 231 16.10 1.80 -6.59
C ASN A 231 14.85 1.83 -7.49
N TYR A 232 13.73 1.35 -7.00
CA TYR A 232 12.45 1.38 -7.70
C TYR A 232 11.63 2.57 -7.24
N TYR A 233 10.74 3.04 -8.10
CA TYR A 233 9.92 4.23 -7.82
C TYR A 233 8.77 3.97 -6.83
N LEU A 234 8.39 2.70 -6.63
CA LEU A 234 7.37 2.31 -5.69
C LEU A 234 7.93 2.30 -4.26
N ALA A 235 7.52 3.25 -3.45
CA ALA A 235 8.01 3.39 -2.07
C ALA A 235 7.52 2.27 -1.13
N THR A 236 6.47 1.55 -1.52
CA THR A 236 5.87 0.43 -0.76
C THR A 236 6.57 -0.91 -0.94
N ASP A 237 7.65 -0.94 -1.70
CA ASP A 237 8.37 -2.16 -2.05
C ASP A 237 9.37 -2.65 -1.01
N ASP A 238 9.67 -1.83 -0.04
CA ASP A 238 10.62 -2.21 1.01
C ASP A 238 10.06 -3.41 1.80
N ILE A 239 10.87 -4.46 1.88
CA ILE A 239 10.54 -5.66 2.63
C ILE A 239 10.95 -5.47 4.07
N GLY A 240 10.01 -5.68 4.99
CA GLY A 240 10.27 -5.69 6.42
C GLY A 240 10.86 -7.00 6.92
N GLU A 241 11.57 -6.93 8.05
CA GLU A 241 12.15 -8.11 8.70
C GLU A 241 11.08 -9.18 9.01
N PHE A 242 9.89 -8.76 9.45
CA PHE A 242 8.81 -9.67 9.81
C PHE A 242 8.31 -10.52 8.64
N GLU A 243 8.22 -9.96 7.43
CA GLU A 243 7.82 -10.71 6.24
C GLU A 243 8.77 -11.88 5.94
N VAL A 244 10.07 -11.69 6.24
CA VAL A 244 11.09 -12.74 6.11
C VAL A 244 10.96 -13.77 7.23
N PHE A 245 10.71 -13.33 8.47
CA PHE A 245 10.56 -14.23 9.64
C PHE A 245 9.34 -15.12 9.50
N GLU A 246 8.25 -14.59 8.98
CA GLU A 246 7.00 -15.31 8.74
C GLU A 246 7.20 -16.54 7.87
N VAL A 247 8.05 -16.46 6.84
CA VAL A 247 8.35 -17.62 5.98
C VAL A 247 9.09 -18.71 6.77
N TYR A 248 10.09 -18.35 7.57
CA TYR A 248 10.81 -19.34 8.37
C TYR A 248 9.87 -20.04 9.37
N TYR A 249 8.99 -19.28 10.02
CA TYR A 249 7.99 -19.84 10.91
C TYR A 249 7.00 -20.75 10.16
N PHE A 250 6.48 -20.29 9.01
CA PHE A 250 5.57 -21.08 8.17
C PHE A 250 6.17 -22.42 7.74
N LEU A 251 7.46 -22.42 7.40
CA LEU A 251 8.20 -23.62 7.00
C LEU A 251 8.66 -24.49 8.19
N GLU A 252 8.33 -24.11 9.42
CA GLU A 252 8.77 -24.74 10.65
C GLU A 252 10.32 -24.77 10.82
N GLU A 253 11.00 -23.78 10.24
CA GLU A 253 12.45 -23.56 10.39
C GLU A 253 12.71 -22.72 11.65
N TYR A 254 12.29 -23.24 12.79
CA TYR A 254 12.26 -22.53 14.06
C TYR A 254 13.62 -22.03 14.56
N ASP A 255 14.70 -22.76 14.26
CA ASP A 255 16.06 -22.32 14.66
C ASP A 255 16.48 -21.09 13.86
N LEU A 256 16.25 -21.08 12.54
CA LEU A 256 16.50 -19.92 11.69
C LEU A 256 15.60 -18.74 12.05
N PHE A 257 14.32 -19.03 12.35
CA PHE A 257 13.36 -18.03 12.80
C PHE A 257 13.87 -17.31 14.06
N LEU A 258 14.24 -18.06 15.11
CA LEU A 258 14.78 -17.48 16.35
C LEU A 258 16.09 -16.73 16.12
N GLU A 259 17.03 -17.29 15.32
CA GLU A 259 18.27 -16.60 14.97
C GLU A 259 18.03 -15.22 14.36
N LYS A 260 17.02 -15.10 13.50
CA LYS A 260 16.66 -13.82 12.87
C LYS A 260 16.00 -12.87 13.85
N CYS A 261 15.02 -13.34 14.62
CA CYS A 261 14.35 -12.53 15.63
C CYS A 261 15.32 -11.96 16.65
N GLU A 262 16.27 -12.75 17.12
CA GLU A 262 17.26 -12.31 18.13
C GLU A 262 18.20 -11.20 17.64
N LYS A 263 18.39 -11.06 16.33
CA LYS A 263 19.19 -9.95 15.78
C LYS A 263 18.51 -8.59 15.89
N VAL A 264 17.18 -8.58 15.97
CA VAL A 264 16.38 -7.35 15.94
C VAL A 264 15.54 -7.14 17.20
N ILE A 265 15.58 -8.08 18.16
CA ILE A 265 14.69 -8.09 19.35
C ILE A 265 14.79 -6.79 20.18
N GLU A 266 15.92 -6.14 20.17
CA GLU A 266 16.12 -4.87 20.92
C GLU A 266 15.63 -3.64 20.12
N SER A 267 15.37 -3.80 18.82
CA SER A 267 14.90 -2.73 17.92
C SER A 267 13.43 -2.77 17.62
N PHE A 268 12.76 -3.88 17.92
CA PHE A 268 11.34 -4.09 17.64
C PHE A 268 10.58 -4.51 18.88
N TYR A 269 9.30 -4.15 18.93
CA TYR A 269 8.37 -4.57 19.96
C TYR A 269 7.73 -5.91 19.59
N PHE A 270 7.98 -6.95 20.38
CA PHE A 270 7.54 -8.32 20.10
C PHE A 270 6.36 -8.79 21.00
N ALA A 271 5.83 -7.94 21.86
CA ALA A 271 4.81 -8.33 22.85
C ALA A 271 3.56 -8.98 22.21
N ASP A 272 3.19 -8.54 21.01
CA ASP A 272 2.01 -9.04 20.29
C ASP A 272 2.34 -10.21 19.36
N TRP A 273 3.60 -10.65 19.30
CA TRP A 273 4.01 -11.67 18.34
C TRP A 273 4.13 -13.05 18.98
N ASP A 274 3.00 -13.70 19.13
CA ASP A 274 2.85 -15.01 19.76
C ASP A 274 3.69 -16.12 19.11
N HIS A 275 4.04 -16.00 17.82
CA HIS A 275 4.93 -16.89 17.08
C HIS A 275 6.32 -16.97 17.70
N TYR A 276 6.87 -15.83 18.14
CA TYR A 276 8.17 -15.77 18.81
C TYR A 276 8.14 -16.51 20.15
N PHE A 277 7.16 -16.19 20.98
CA PHE A 277 7.00 -16.83 22.30
C PHE A 277 6.71 -18.31 22.19
N TYR A 278 5.82 -18.72 21.26
CA TYR A 278 5.57 -20.12 20.98
C TYR A 278 6.85 -20.87 20.59
N THR A 279 7.67 -20.27 19.74
CA THR A 279 8.90 -20.90 19.26
C THR A 279 9.94 -21.01 20.37
N LEU A 280 10.10 -20.00 21.23
CA LEU A 280 10.96 -20.09 22.42
C LEU A 280 10.52 -21.25 23.33
N TRP A 281 9.22 -21.36 23.59
CA TRP A 281 8.68 -22.43 24.43
C TRP A 281 8.88 -23.80 23.79
N LEU A 282 8.61 -23.96 22.51
CA LEU A 282 8.80 -25.19 21.74
C LEU A 282 10.26 -25.66 21.75
N LYS A 283 11.21 -24.73 21.71
CA LYS A 283 12.66 -24.99 21.72
C LYS A 283 13.25 -25.14 23.13
N ASN A 284 12.39 -25.17 24.17
CA ASN A 284 12.78 -25.23 25.58
C ASN A 284 13.63 -24.03 26.07
N GLU A 285 13.53 -22.87 25.42
CA GLU A 285 14.18 -21.61 25.81
C GLU A 285 13.36 -20.89 26.90
N SER A 286 12.97 -21.62 27.96
CA SER A 286 12.06 -21.10 28.99
C SER A 286 12.59 -19.88 29.76
N GLU A 287 13.90 -19.77 29.92
CA GLU A 287 14.51 -18.59 30.56
C GLU A 287 14.32 -17.34 29.71
N LYS A 288 14.56 -17.42 28.40
CA LYS A 288 14.31 -16.31 27.47
C LYS A 288 12.82 -15.97 27.38
N PHE A 289 11.97 -16.99 27.29
CA PHE A 289 10.52 -16.83 27.29
C PHE A 289 10.07 -15.99 28.50
N ASN A 290 10.43 -16.40 29.71
CA ASN A 290 10.05 -15.68 30.92
C ASN A 290 10.66 -14.28 30.98
N LYS A 291 11.95 -14.13 30.62
CA LYS A 291 12.63 -12.84 30.57
C LYS A 291 11.86 -11.81 29.73
N TYR A 292 11.43 -12.16 28.52
CA TYR A 292 10.74 -11.23 27.63
C TYR A 292 9.28 -11.02 28.03
N ILE A 293 8.58 -12.04 28.53
CA ILE A 293 7.22 -11.86 29.11
C ILE A 293 7.28 -10.87 30.28
N ASP A 294 8.23 -11.03 31.21
CA ASP A 294 8.37 -10.13 32.35
C ASP A 294 8.81 -8.71 31.90
N LYS A 295 9.69 -8.60 30.91
CA LYS A 295 10.12 -7.31 30.33
C LYS A 295 8.89 -6.54 29.85
N TYR A 296 8.13 -7.10 28.90
CA TYR A 296 6.96 -6.42 28.30
C TYR A 296 5.84 -6.16 29.31
N LYS A 297 5.60 -7.09 30.22
CA LYS A 297 4.67 -6.89 31.34
C LYS A 297 5.05 -5.69 32.21
N ASN A 298 6.33 -5.55 32.54
CA ASN A 298 6.81 -4.43 33.35
C ASN A 298 6.75 -3.11 32.59
N GLU A 299 7.09 -3.09 31.31
CA GLU A 299 6.96 -1.92 30.42
C GLU A 299 5.51 -1.44 30.35
N MET A 300 4.55 -2.34 30.13
CA MET A 300 3.12 -2.00 30.12
C MET A 300 2.62 -1.48 31.46
N LEU A 301 3.04 -2.08 32.58
CA LEU A 301 2.67 -1.63 33.92
C LEU A 301 3.26 -0.25 34.25
N GLU A 302 4.49 0.05 33.81
CA GLU A 302 5.12 1.36 33.99
C GLU A 302 4.41 2.41 33.11
N ALA A 303 4.09 2.12 31.84
CA ALA A 303 3.33 3.01 30.98
C ALA A 303 1.94 3.37 31.59
N ILE A 304 1.24 2.39 32.17
CA ILE A 304 -0.04 2.63 32.88
C ILE A 304 0.17 3.53 34.10
N LYS A 305 1.28 3.39 34.82
CA LYS A 305 1.58 4.18 36.00
C LYS A 305 1.96 5.62 35.61
N GLU A 306 2.80 5.78 34.61
CA GLU A 306 3.21 7.08 34.08
C GLU A 306 2.00 7.85 33.54
N ALA A 307 1.15 7.23 32.73
CA ALA A 307 -0.05 7.86 32.19
C ALA A 307 -1.01 8.44 33.25
N LYS A 308 -1.02 7.89 34.46
CA LYS A 308 -1.86 8.42 35.55
C LYS A 308 -1.40 9.76 36.11
N ILE A 309 -0.14 10.11 35.94
CA ILE A 309 0.49 11.31 36.48
C ILE A 309 1.00 12.25 35.40
N ASP A 310 0.86 11.86 34.12
CA ASP A 310 1.30 12.62 32.97
C ASP A 310 0.27 13.73 32.65
N ASP A 311 0.74 14.96 32.55
CA ASP A 311 -0.08 16.14 32.25
C ASP A 311 -0.16 16.47 30.76
N ASP A 312 0.51 15.68 29.89
CA ASP A 312 0.59 15.94 28.44
C ASP A 312 -0.67 15.46 27.68
N PHE A 313 -1.58 14.73 28.32
CA PHE A 313 -2.85 14.34 27.69
C PHE A 313 -3.78 15.54 27.48
N SER A 314 -4.43 15.60 26.32
CA SER A 314 -5.34 16.71 25.97
C SER A 314 -6.55 16.79 26.90
N ASP A 315 -7.05 15.62 27.36
CA ASP A 315 -8.13 15.49 28.32
C ASP A 315 -8.10 14.15 29.08
N GLU A 316 -9.02 13.97 30.01
CA GLU A 316 -9.12 12.76 30.83
C GLU A 316 -9.64 11.55 30.03
N GLU A 317 -10.41 11.75 28.96
CA GLU A 317 -10.92 10.68 28.11
C GLU A 317 -9.76 10.03 27.35
N GLU A 318 -8.90 10.82 26.71
CA GLU A 318 -7.70 10.35 26.04
C GLU A 318 -6.79 9.56 26.99
N ARG A 319 -6.56 10.09 28.21
CA ARG A 319 -5.78 9.40 29.25
C ARG A 319 -6.38 8.04 29.60
N GLN A 320 -7.68 7.96 29.79
CA GLN A 320 -8.34 6.71 30.14
C GLN A 320 -8.33 5.70 29.00
N ASP A 321 -8.47 6.14 27.76
CA ASP A 321 -8.37 5.28 26.58
C ASP A 321 -6.95 4.71 26.43
N TYR A 322 -5.92 5.52 26.64
CA TYR A 322 -4.53 5.08 26.66
C TYR A 322 -4.28 4.01 27.73
N ILE A 323 -4.68 4.29 28.99
CA ILE A 323 -4.56 3.33 30.09
C ILE A 323 -5.34 2.04 29.82
N LYS A 324 -6.51 2.13 29.22
CA LYS A 324 -7.34 0.98 28.85
C LYS A 324 -6.66 0.12 27.80
N SER A 325 -6.10 0.72 26.76
CA SER A 325 -5.35 0.01 25.72
C SER A 325 -4.20 -0.82 26.31
N TYR A 326 -3.35 -0.23 27.15
CA TYR A 326 -2.26 -0.96 27.78
C TYR A 326 -2.71 -2.09 28.72
N LYS A 327 -3.87 -1.93 29.41
CA LYS A 327 -4.44 -3.01 30.22
C LYS A 327 -4.92 -4.18 29.37
N GLU A 328 -5.56 -3.88 28.23
CA GLU A 328 -6.00 -4.90 27.26
C GLU A 328 -4.81 -5.65 26.67
N ASP A 329 -3.72 -4.96 26.33
CA ASP A 329 -2.51 -5.58 25.80
C ASP A 329 -1.79 -6.43 26.87
N LEU A 330 -1.74 -5.97 28.10
CA LEU A 330 -1.24 -6.76 29.22
C LEU A 330 -2.04 -8.06 29.44
N GLU A 331 -3.37 -7.98 29.36
CA GLU A 331 -4.25 -9.15 29.46
C GLU A 331 -4.03 -10.11 28.29
N LYS A 332 -3.88 -9.61 27.05
CA LYS A 332 -3.54 -10.39 25.86
C LYS A 332 -2.21 -11.13 26.05
N LEU A 333 -1.16 -10.41 26.48
CA LEU A 333 0.17 -11.00 26.72
C LEU A 333 0.13 -12.14 27.75
N ILE A 334 -0.54 -11.91 28.89
CA ILE A 334 -0.69 -12.93 29.95
C ILE A 334 -1.50 -14.15 29.43
N THR A 335 -2.59 -13.87 28.72
CA THR A 335 -3.45 -14.93 28.15
C THR A 335 -2.70 -15.78 27.15
N MET A 336 -1.95 -15.16 26.24
CA MET A 336 -1.09 -15.79 25.25
C MET A 336 -0.02 -16.65 25.93
N SER A 337 0.71 -16.09 26.89
CA SER A 337 1.74 -16.81 27.65
C SER A 337 1.19 -18.07 28.31
N ASN A 338 0.04 -17.98 28.99
CA ASN A 338 -0.62 -19.11 29.64
C ASN A 338 -1.06 -20.17 28.62
N LYS A 339 -1.61 -19.78 27.46
CA LYS A 339 -2.02 -20.73 26.41
C LYS A 339 -0.83 -21.52 25.85
N ILE A 340 0.30 -20.83 25.62
CA ILE A 340 1.53 -21.46 25.12
C ILE A 340 2.08 -22.45 26.15
N GLN A 341 2.21 -22.03 27.41
CA GLN A 341 2.75 -22.88 28.48
C GLN A 341 1.90 -24.12 28.75
N ASN A 342 0.58 -24.03 28.59
CA ASN A 342 -0.33 -25.15 28.74
C ASN A 342 -0.33 -26.12 27.53
N GLY A 343 0.45 -25.85 26.50
CA GLY A 343 0.64 -26.73 25.33
C GLY A 343 -0.56 -26.83 24.37
N ASN A 344 -1.57 -25.98 24.53
CA ASN A 344 -2.82 -26.04 23.76
C ASN A 344 -2.91 -24.99 22.64
N TYR A 345 -1.79 -24.34 22.32
CA TYR A 345 -1.78 -23.23 21.38
C TYR A 345 -0.54 -23.24 20.49
N LYS A 346 -0.77 -23.39 19.19
CA LYS A 346 0.23 -23.12 18.13
C LYS A 346 -0.30 -21.98 17.28
N PRO A 347 0.37 -20.81 17.26
CA PRO A 347 -0.01 -19.71 16.38
C PRO A 347 -0.02 -20.16 14.93
N LYS A 348 -1.04 -19.73 14.20
CA LYS A 348 -1.11 -19.93 12.74
C LYS A 348 -0.58 -18.70 12.05
N ILE A 349 0.15 -18.91 10.98
CA ILE A 349 0.59 -17.85 10.11
C ILE A 349 0.05 -18.10 8.71
N GLU A 350 -0.30 -17.03 8.04
CA GLU A 350 -0.73 -17.02 6.66
C GLU A 350 0.13 -16.00 5.92
N LEU A 351 0.92 -16.49 4.97
CA LEU A 351 1.73 -15.60 4.14
C LEU A 351 0.81 -14.89 3.16
N LYS A 352 0.88 -13.56 3.12
CA LYS A 352 0.00 -12.70 2.33
C LYS A 352 0.79 -11.81 1.40
N LEU A 353 0.23 -11.59 0.22
CA LEU A 353 0.74 -10.64 -0.75
C LEU A 353 -0.30 -9.55 -1.00
N TYR A 354 0.20 -8.36 -1.31
CA TYR A 354 -0.62 -7.20 -1.62
C TYR A 354 -0.20 -6.63 -2.98
N PRO A 355 -1.16 -6.17 -3.82
CA PRO A 355 -0.82 -5.47 -5.05
C PRO A 355 0.01 -4.22 -4.74
N GLU A 356 1.08 -4.03 -5.49
CA GLU A 356 1.87 -2.81 -5.46
C GLU A 356 1.31 -1.83 -6.49
N TYR A 357 1.19 -0.57 -6.11
CA TYR A 357 0.77 0.47 -7.04
C TYR A 357 1.20 1.84 -6.53
N GLU A 358 1.42 2.76 -7.46
CA GLU A 358 1.75 4.13 -7.14
C GLU A 358 0.52 5.03 -7.21
N CYS A 359 -0.18 5.02 -8.32
CA CYS A 359 -1.48 5.65 -8.45
C CYS A 359 -2.27 5.12 -9.67
N PHE A 360 -3.59 5.40 -9.72
CA PHE A 360 -4.40 5.17 -10.92
C PHE A 360 -5.08 6.46 -11.41
N LEU A 361 -4.52 7.62 -11.09
CA LEU A 361 -4.96 8.92 -11.61
C LEU A 361 -4.46 9.11 -13.05
N ILE A 362 -5.38 9.21 -14.02
CA ILE A 362 -5.02 9.32 -15.45
C ILE A 362 -4.17 10.56 -15.72
N ASP A 363 -4.46 11.67 -15.06
CA ASP A 363 -3.78 12.94 -15.26
C ASP A 363 -2.85 13.29 -14.10
N CYS A 364 -2.25 12.27 -13.49
CA CYS A 364 -1.28 12.46 -12.43
C CYS A 364 -0.09 13.29 -12.92
N ILE A 365 0.14 14.43 -12.27
CA ILE A 365 1.22 15.34 -12.68
C ILE A 365 2.60 14.81 -12.32
N ARG A 366 2.69 13.89 -11.35
CA ARG A 366 3.95 13.24 -10.95
C ARG A 366 4.35 12.14 -11.90
N HIS A 367 3.39 11.33 -12.38
CA HIS A 367 3.66 10.07 -13.06
C HIS A 367 3.36 10.12 -14.56
N ASN A 368 2.33 10.85 -14.97
CA ASN A 368 1.80 10.80 -16.33
C ASN A 368 2.03 12.10 -17.13
N PHE A 369 2.84 13.01 -16.57
CA PHE A 369 2.98 14.35 -17.16
C PHE A 369 4.40 14.77 -17.54
#